data_cdac1f87a5d99b7821eb76dd069a1638
#
_entry.id   cdac1f87a5d99b7821eb76dd069a1638
#
_cell.length_a   1.000
_cell.length_b   1.000
_cell.length_c   1.000
_cell.angle_alpha   90.00
_cell.angle_beta   90.00
_cell.angle_gamma   90.00
#
_symmetry.space_group_name_H-M   'P 1'
#
loop_
_entity.id
_entity.type
_entity.pdbx_description
1 polymer ?
#
loop_
_entity_poly.entity_id
_entity_poly.type
_entity_poly.pdbx_seq_one_letter_code
_entity_poly.pdbx_strand_id
1 'polypeptide(L)'
;MTAVNTGLVYYFYHDGSRKEDVILDYIKGYKGAFQSDGFSPYRKMAKWLLRLACFQHVKRKFLDCGDDFDAKVIVRLVNHLYHQDHKHKIGEEGWTERDNYKWRQQYALPIMRIIKKKLDRMAADNRLLPKTEKYEAVHYMLNEWDALMNIFTRGDYHLDNNLVERLNSYISLNIYPMSSTKQQHCRQEHR
;
A
#
# COMPACT_ATOMS: atom_id res chain seq x y z
N MET A 1 12.75 1.81 2.05
CA MET A 1 11.82 2.81 2.64
C MET A 1 11.93 4.11 1.89
N THR A 2 10.84 4.80 1.66
CA THR A 2 10.84 6.11 0.96
C THR A 2 10.16 7.14 1.84
N ALA A 3 10.82 8.26 2.08
CA ALA A 3 10.24 9.42 2.73
C ALA A 3 9.75 10.38 1.62
N VAL A 4 8.47 10.28 1.28
CA VAL A 4 7.87 10.95 0.11
C VAL A 4 8.07 12.48 0.15
N ASN A 5 7.94 13.08 1.33
CA ASN A 5 8.04 14.54 1.48
C ASN A 5 9.48 15.08 1.38
N THR A 6 10.49 14.23 1.48
CA THR A 6 11.90 14.64 1.41
C THR A 6 12.60 14.16 0.14
N GLY A 7 11.93 13.35 -0.69
CA GLY A 7 12.52 12.70 -1.85
C GLY A 7 13.62 11.69 -1.52
N LEU A 8 13.80 11.35 -0.25
CA LEU A 8 14.84 10.42 0.19
C LEU A 8 14.35 8.97 0.08
N VAL A 9 15.23 8.11 -0.40
CA VAL A 9 15.01 6.67 -0.51
C VAL A 9 16.07 5.93 0.28
N TYR A 10 15.64 5.11 1.24
CA TYR A 10 16.55 4.30 2.06
C TYR A 10 16.38 2.84 1.69
N TYR A 11 17.49 2.16 1.42
CA TYR A 11 17.56 0.74 1.20
C TYR A 11 18.26 0.07 2.37
N PHE A 12 17.59 -0.88 2.97
CA PHE A 12 18.16 -1.68 4.05
C PHE A 12 18.35 -3.10 3.54
N TYR A 13 19.58 -3.57 3.56
CA TYR A 13 19.93 -4.95 3.28
C TYR A 13 20.35 -5.64 4.57
N HIS A 14 19.78 -6.79 4.86
CA HIS A 14 20.09 -7.59 6.03
C HIS A 14 20.16 -9.06 5.65
N ASP A 15 21.22 -9.48 4.99
CA ASP A 15 21.60 -10.85 4.62
C ASP A 15 20.41 -11.72 4.15
N GLY A 16 19.49 -11.14 3.39
CA GLY A 16 18.28 -11.81 2.91
C GLY A 16 17.20 -12.09 3.96
N SER A 17 17.41 -11.68 5.22
CA SER A 17 16.43 -11.89 6.29
C SER A 17 15.25 -10.91 6.17
N ARG A 18 14.03 -11.47 6.18
CA ARG A 18 12.77 -10.73 6.31
C ARG A 18 12.15 -10.89 7.69
N LYS A 19 12.96 -11.17 8.70
CA LYS A 19 12.47 -11.36 10.07
C LYS A 19 11.86 -10.07 10.59
N GLU A 20 10.80 -10.21 11.39
CA GLU A 20 10.06 -9.12 12.01
C GLU A 20 10.97 -8.18 12.81
N ASP A 21 11.88 -8.75 13.60
CA ASP A 21 12.78 -8.02 14.49
C ASP A 21 13.65 -7.00 13.72
N VAL A 22 14.13 -7.37 12.52
CA VAL A 22 14.94 -6.50 11.66
C VAL A 22 14.16 -5.25 11.26
N ILE A 23 12.90 -5.44 10.86
CA ILE A 23 12.05 -4.32 10.42
C ILE A 23 11.73 -3.42 11.60
N LEU A 24 11.42 -4.01 12.76
CA LEU A 24 11.10 -3.28 13.97
C LEU A 24 12.24 -2.39 14.45
N ASP A 25 13.48 -2.87 14.39
CA ASP A 25 14.64 -2.09 14.78
C ASP A 25 14.85 -0.84 13.90
N TYR A 26 14.58 -0.94 12.59
CA TYR A 26 14.71 0.21 11.68
C TYR A 26 13.67 1.30 11.89
N ILE A 27 12.46 0.93 12.34
CA ILE A 27 11.36 1.89 12.54
C ILE A 27 11.10 2.21 14.00
N LYS A 28 11.94 1.73 14.90
CA LYS A 28 11.85 1.98 16.35
C LYS A 28 11.84 3.47 16.62
N GLY A 29 10.80 3.94 17.34
CA GLY A 29 10.63 5.35 17.68
C GLY A 29 9.98 6.21 16.57
N TYR A 30 9.75 5.67 15.37
CA TYR A 30 8.98 6.37 14.35
C TYR A 30 7.49 6.44 14.73
N LYS A 31 6.89 7.64 14.65
CA LYS A 31 5.49 7.90 15.03
C LYS A 31 4.63 8.42 13.87
N GLY A 32 5.13 8.34 12.65
CA GLY A 32 4.42 8.83 11.46
C GLY A 32 3.52 7.78 10.81
N ALA A 33 3.11 8.08 9.58
CA ALA A 33 2.40 7.12 8.73
C ALA A 33 3.39 6.22 7.98
N PHE A 34 3.07 4.93 7.88
CA PHE A 34 3.86 3.92 7.19
C PHE A 34 2.98 3.16 6.19
N GLN A 35 3.31 3.27 4.91
CA GLN A 35 2.60 2.55 3.85
C GLN A 35 3.32 1.24 3.51
N SER A 36 2.59 0.13 3.49
CA SER A 36 3.12 -1.20 3.22
C SER A 36 2.11 -2.10 2.52
N ASP A 37 2.59 -3.23 2.02
CA ASP A 37 1.73 -4.36 1.68
C ASP A 37 1.13 -5.03 2.92
N GLY A 38 0.33 -6.08 2.70
CA GLY A 38 -0.32 -6.84 3.78
C GLY A 38 0.56 -7.86 4.48
N PHE A 39 1.89 -7.75 4.43
CA PHE A 39 2.79 -8.66 5.13
C PHE A 39 2.56 -8.63 6.64
N SER A 40 2.43 -9.80 7.25
CA SER A 40 1.98 -9.95 8.64
C SER A 40 2.76 -9.11 9.67
N PRO A 41 4.09 -9.01 9.62
CA PRO A 41 4.85 -8.13 10.53
C PRO A 41 4.41 -6.67 10.46
N TYR A 42 4.08 -6.14 9.28
CA TYR A 42 3.63 -4.76 9.13
C TYR A 42 2.27 -4.50 9.78
N ARG A 43 1.37 -5.50 9.85
CA ARG A 43 0.09 -5.35 10.54
C ARG A 43 0.26 -5.14 12.04
N LYS A 44 1.27 -5.77 12.65
CA LYS A 44 1.56 -5.60 14.07
C LYS A 44 1.99 -4.17 14.43
N MET A 45 2.57 -3.45 13.46
CA MET A 45 3.01 -2.07 13.64
C MET A 45 1.86 -1.08 13.81
N ALA A 46 0.64 -1.42 13.37
CA ALA A 46 -0.54 -0.60 13.57
C ALA A 46 -0.87 -0.31 15.05
N LYS A 47 -0.21 -1.00 15.98
CA LYS A 47 -0.35 -0.76 17.42
C LYS A 47 0.31 0.53 17.90
N TRP A 48 1.28 1.08 17.16
CA TRP A 48 2.05 2.27 17.59
C TRP A 48 2.32 3.29 16.48
N LEU A 49 1.96 3.00 15.22
CA LEU A 49 2.06 3.94 14.11
C LEU A 49 0.82 3.85 13.21
N LEU A 50 0.59 4.90 12.43
CA LEU A 50 -0.50 4.92 11.46
C LEU A 50 -0.12 4.10 10.23
N ARG A 51 -0.66 2.89 10.12
CA ARG A 51 -0.43 2.04 8.96
C ARG A 51 -1.38 2.41 7.81
N LEU A 52 -0.81 2.53 6.61
CA LEU A 52 -1.52 2.69 5.34
C LEU A 52 -1.31 1.42 4.51
N ALA A 53 -2.38 0.89 3.93
CA ALA A 53 -2.28 -0.25 3.02
C ALA A 53 -2.10 0.20 1.56
N CYS A 54 -1.94 -0.77 0.65
CA CYS A 54 -1.74 -0.53 -0.78
C CYS A 54 -2.91 -1.11 -1.58
N PHE A 55 -3.64 -0.26 -2.29
CA PHE A 55 -4.75 -0.70 -3.14
C PHE A 55 -4.31 -1.56 -4.34
N GLN A 56 -3.08 -1.43 -4.82
CA GLN A 56 -2.59 -2.29 -5.91
C GLN A 56 -2.45 -3.75 -5.46
N HIS A 57 -2.01 -4.00 -4.23
CA HIS A 57 -1.94 -5.35 -3.69
C HIS A 57 -3.33 -5.95 -3.52
N VAL A 58 -4.30 -5.17 -3.03
CA VAL A 58 -5.71 -5.58 -2.98
C VAL A 58 -6.23 -5.92 -4.37
N LYS A 59 -6.06 -5.01 -5.32
CA LYS A 59 -6.53 -5.19 -6.71
C LYS A 59 -5.96 -6.45 -7.34
N ARG A 60 -4.67 -6.73 -7.14
CA ARG A 60 -4.01 -7.95 -7.65
C ARG A 60 -4.70 -9.21 -7.14
N LYS A 61 -5.01 -9.28 -5.84
CA LYS A 61 -5.73 -10.43 -5.27
C LYS A 61 -7.08 -10.69 -5.95
N PHE A 62 -7.84 -9.64 -6.28
CA PHE A 62 -9.09 -9.80 -7.00
C PHE A 62 -8.92 -10.10 -8.49
N LEU A 63 -7.83 -9.67 -9.12
CA LEU A 63 -7.49 -10.06 -10.50
C LEU A 63 -7.14 -11.55 -10.59
N ASP A 64 -6.49 -12.11 -9.58
CA ASP A 64 -6.15 -13.54 -9.51
C ASP A 64 -7.41 -14.44 -9.50
N CYS A 65 -8.59 -13.90 -9.12
CA CYS A 65 -9.88 -14.61 -9.17
C CYS A 65 -10.42 -14.86 -10.61
N GLY A 66 -9.70 -14.43 -11.63
CA GLY A 66 -10.05 -14.67 -13.05
C GLY A 66 -11.41 -14.08 -13.44
N ASP A 67 -12.32 -14.94 -13.90
CA ASP A 67 -13.62 -14.55 -14.46
C ASP A 67 -14.74 -14.38 -13.43
N ASP A 68 -14.41 -14.43 -12.12
CA ASP A 68 -15.42 -14.21 -11.08
C ASP A 68 -16.07 -12.83 -11.20
N PHE A 69 -17.40 -12.81 -11.28
CA PHE A 69 -18.17 -11.57 -11.48
C PHE A 69 -17.99 -10.56 -10.35
N ASP A 70 -18.07 -11.02 -9.08
CA ASP A 70 -17.98 -10.13 -7.92
C ASP A 70 -16.57 -9.57 -7.77
N ALA A 71 -15.54 -10.38 -8.04
CA ALA A 71 -14.14 -9.95 -8.07
C ALA A 71 -13.92 -8.86 -9.12
N LYS A 72 -14.44 -9.06 -10.35
CA LYS A 72 -14.39 -8.03 -11.40
C LYS A 72 -15.08 -6.72 -11.00
N VAL A 73 -16.19 -6.81 -10.26
CA VAL A 73 -16.86 -5.60 -9.75
C VAL A 73 -15.98 -4.87 -8.75
N ILE A 74 -15.32 -5.58 -7.81
CA ILE A 74 -14.38 -4.94 -6.87
C ILE A 74 -13.23 -4.27 -7.64
N VAL A 75 -12.64 -4.95 -8.62
CA VAL A 75 -11.56 -4.38 -9.48
C VAL A 75 -12.02 -3.08 -10.17
N ARG A 76 -13.25 -3.07 -10.73
CA ARG A 76 -13.81 -1.86 -11.35
C ARG A 76 -14.00 -0.72 -10.36
N LEU A 77 -14.49 -1.01 -9.15
CA LEU A 77 -14.65 0.00 -8.10
C LEU A 77 -13.31 0.57 -7.65
N VAL A 78 -12.28 -0.28 -7.49
CA VAL A 78 -10.92 0.18 -7.18
C VAL A 78 -10.34 1.02 -8.32
N ASN A 79 -10.53 0.62 -9.58
CA ASN A 79 -10.11 1.43 -10.72
C ASN A 79 -10.84 2.78 -10.76
N HIS A 80 -12.14 2.81 -10.42
CA HIS A 80 -12.90 4.05 -10.34
C HIS A 80 -12.38 4.96 -9.21
N LEU A 81 -12.00 4.38 -8.07
CA LEU A 81 -11.36 5.10 -6.98
C LEU A 81 -10.08 5.79 -7.45
N TYR A 82 -9.19 5.07 -8.16
CA TYR A 82 -7.98 5.63 -8.76
C TYR A 82 -8.31 6.75 -9.75
N HIS A 83 -9.31 6.54 -10.61
CA HIS A 83 -9.72 7.55 -11.57
C HIS A 83 -10.17 8.84 -10.87
N GLN A 84 -10.92 8.75 -9.77
CA GLN A 84 -11.32 9.93 -9.01
C GLN A 84 -10.13 10.60 -8.31
N ASP A 85 -9.22 9.82 -7.75
CA ASP A 85 -8.05 10.34 -7.03
C ASP A 85 -7.05 11.05 -7.95
N HIS A 86 -6.96 10.63 -9.22
CA HIS A 86 -6.05 11.22 -10.21
C HIS A 86 -6.62 12.41 -11.00
N LYS A 87 -7.86 12.83 -10.74
CA LYS A 87 -8.46 13.99 -11.42
C LYS A 87 -7.75 15.29 -11.10
N HIS A 88 -7.23 15.38 -9.89
CA HIS A 88 -6.51 16.54 -9.40
C HIS A 88 -5.19 16.11 -8.77
N LYS A 89 -4.15 16.91 -8.94
CA LYS A 89 -2.86 16.67 -8.31
C LYS A 89 -2.51 17.81 -7.39
N ILE A 90 -2.06 17.47 -6.21
CA ILE A 90 -1.59 18.45 -5.24
C ILE A 90 -0.43 19.24 -5.84
N GLY A 91 -0.52 20.58 -5.78
CA GLY A 91 0.45 21.50 -6.37
C GLY A 91 0.13 21.94 -7.81
N GLU A 92 -0.77 21.27 -8.53
CA GLU A 92 -1.24 21.68 -9.85
C GLU A 92 -2.47 22.59 -9.72
N GLU A 93 -2.53 23.69 -10.48
CA GLU A 93 -3.67 24.64 -10.51
C GLU A 93 -4.13 25.15 -9.14
N GLY A 94 -3.21 25.24 -8.16
CA GLY A 94 -3.52 25.67 -6.81
C GLY A 94 -4.20 24.60 -5.93
N TRP A 95 -4.31 23.35 -6.40
CA TRP A 95 -4.92 22.25 -5.65
C TRP A 95 -4.08 21.90 -4.42
N THR A 96 -4.69 21.97 -3.24
CA THR A 96 -4.02 21.72 -1.95
C THR A 96 -4.33 20.34 -1.40
N GLU A 97 -3.56 19.92 -0.37
CA GLU A 97 -3.87 18.69 0.41
C GLU A 97 -5.28 18.76 1.01
N ARG A 98 -5.71 19.93 1.46
CA ARG A 98 -7.04 20.13 2.03
C ARG A 98 -8.14 19.93 0.99
N ASP A 99 -7.91 20.38 -0.24
CA ASP A 99 -8.88 20.21 -1.33
C ASP A 99 -8.94 18.73 -1.73
N ASN A 100 -7.79 18.06 -1.80
CA ASN A 100 -7.74 16.62 -2.07
C ASN A 100 -8.43 15.81 -0.95
N TYR A 101 -8.24 16.19 0.32
CA TYR A 101 -8.98 15.58 1.43
C TYR A 101 -10.48 15.72 1.25
N LYS A 102 -11.01 16.93 0.97
CA LYS A 102 -12.43 17.18 0.75
C LYS A 102 -12.98 16.39 -0.44
N TRP A 103 -12.21 16.34 -1.53
CA TRP A 103 -12.55 15.57 -2.72
C TRP A 103 -12.71 14.08 -2.40
N ARG A 104 -11.78 13.52 -1.66
CA ARG A 104 -11.82 12.13 -1.20
C ARG A 104 -13.05 11.85 -0.31
N GLN A 105 -13.37 12.76 0.60
CA GLN A 105 -14.58 12.63 1.44
C GLN A 105 -15.85 12.57 0.56
N GLN A 106 -15.91 13.37 -0.47
CA GLN A 106 -17.10 13.48 -1.33
C GLN A 106 -17.20 12.33 -2.35
N TYR A 107 -16.10 11.91 -2.95
CA TYR A 107 -16.13 10.98 -4.08
C TYR A 107 -15.53 9.60 -3.77
N ALA A 108 -14.49 9.51 -2.98
CA ALA A 108 -13.84 8.24 -2.67
C ALA A 108 -14.59 7.44 -1.57
N LEU A 109 -15.00 8.10 -0.48
CA LEU A 109 -15.68 7.39 0.61
C LEU A 109 -17.01 6.73 0.21
N PRO A 110 -17.86 7.31 -0.65
CA PRO A 110 -19.04 6.58 -1.15
C PRO A 110 -18.67 5.29 -1.90
N ILE A 111 -17.58 5.31 -2.71
CA ILE A 111 -17.10 4.11 -3.40
C ILE A 111 -16.65 3.07 -2.37
N MET A 112 -15.89 3.47 -1.34
CA MET A 112 -15.45 2.58 -0.27
C MET A 112 -16.62 1.94 0.48
N ARG A 113 -17.70 2.69 0.74
CA ARG A 113 -18.92 2.12 1.35
C ARG A 113 -19.55 1.04 0.47
N ILE A 114 -19.57 1.23 -0.85
CA ILE A 114 -20.09 0.24 -1.80
C ILE A 114 -19.20 -1.02 -1.77
N ILE A 115 -17.87 -0.83 -1.80
CA ILE A 115 -16.90 -1.93 -1.69
C ILE A 115 -17.14 -2.71 -0.40
N LYS A 116 -17.22 -2.02 0.75
CA LYS A 116 -17.44 -2.68 2.05
C LYS A 116 -18.69 -3.55 2.06
N LYS A 117 -19.80 -2.99 1.60
CA LYS A 117 -21.07 -3.72 1.51
C LYS A 117 -20.99 -4.97 0.65
N LYS A 118 -20.21 -4.92 -0.45
CA LYS A 118 -19.97 -6.10 -1.29
C LYS A 118 -19.09 -7.13 -0.60
N LEU A 119 -18.00 -6.70 0.03
CA LEU A 119 -17.11 -7.59 0.78
C LEU A 119 -17.85 -8.33 1.89
N ASP A 120 -18.68 -7.61 2.67
CA ASP A 120 -19.45 -8.20 3.76
C ASP A 120 -20.44 -9.24 3.26
N ARG A 121 -21.07 -8.99 2.10
CA ARG A 121 -21.95 -9.96 1.45
C ARG A 121 -21.18 -11.20 0.97
N MET A 122 -20.02 -11.01 0.34
CA MET A 122 -19.20 -12.12 -0.11
C MET A 122 -18.68 -12.94 1.07
N ALA A 123 -18.24 -12.30 2.15
CA ALA A 123 -17.75 -12.97 3.35
C ALA A 123 -18.86 -13.76 4.08
N ALA A 124 -20.11 -13.30 3.99
CA ALA A 124 -21.27 -13.97 4.58
C ALA A 124 -21.84 -15.10 3.69
N ASP A 125 -21.38 -15.26 2.47
CA ASP A 125 -21.87 -16.28 1.54
C ASP A 125 -21.27 -17.65 1.89
N ASN A 126 -22.10 -18.59 2.32
CA ASN A 126 -21.69 -19.96 2.66
C ASN A 126 -21.06 -20.74 1.49
N ARG A 127 -21.20 -20.24 0.25
CA ARG A 127 -20.57 -20.81 -0.95
C ARG A 127 -19.13 -20.34 -1.14
N LEU A 128 -18.68 -19.36 -0.35
CA LEU A 128 -17.30 -18.89 -0.38
C LEU A 128 -16.40 -19.91 0.31
N LEU A 129 -15.84 -20.81 -0.47
CA LEU A 129 -15.03 -21.92 0.04
C LEU A 129 -13.66 -21.44 0.51
N PRO A 130 -13.18 -21.86 1.71
CA PRO A 130 -11.83 -21.61 2.18
C PRO A 130 -10.76 -22.06 1.16
N LYS A 131 -9.64 -21.37 1.11
CA LYS A 131 -8.49 -21.63 0.21
C LYS A 131 -8.76 -21.40 -1.28
N THR A 132 -9.89 -20.79 -1.65
CA THR A 132 -10.08 -20.29 -3.02
C THR A 132 -9.48 -18.88 -3.14
N GLU A 133 -9.07 -18.50 -4.37
CA GLU A 133 -8.55 -17.14 -4.63
C GLU A 133 -9.55 -16.05 -4.20
N LYS A 134 -10.84 -16.28 -4.43
CA LYS A 134 -11.91 -15.37 -3.99
C LYS A 134 -11.95 -15.24 -2.46
N TYR A 135 -11.86 -16.34 -1.73
CA TYR A 135 -11.81 -16.33 -0.27
C TYR A 135 -10.60 -15.53 0.23
N GLU A 136 -9.42 -15.82 -0.32
CA GLU A 136 -8.18 -15.12 0.02
C GLU A 136 -8.26 -13.60 -0.30
N ALA A 137 -8.79 -13.23 -1.46
CA ALA A 137 -8.95 -11.84 -1.85
C ALA A 137 -9.89 -11.05 -0.92
N VAL A 138 -11.05 -11.63 -0.60
CA VAL A 138 -12.05 -11.04 0.30
C VAL A 138 -11.46 -10.85 1.70
N HIS A 139 -10.87 -11.90 2.27
CA HIS A 139 -10.29 -11.82 3.61
C HIS A 139 -9.05 -10.94 3.66
N TYR A 140 -8.23 -10.92 2.60
CA TYR A 140 -7.13 -9.98 2.50
C TYR A 140 -7.61 -8.54 2.59
N MET A 141 -8.60 -8.14 1.79
CA MET A 141 -9.10 -6.77 1.79
C MET A 141 -9.81 -6.41 3.11
N LEU A 142 -10.54 -7.35 3.72
CA LEU A 142 -11.14 -7.13 5.03
C LEU A 142 -10.10 -6.95 6.13
N ASN A 143 -9.04 -7.74 6.13
CA ASN A 143 -7.93 -7.62 7.08
C ASN A 143 -7.13 -6.32 6.92
N GLU A 144 -7.10 -5.76 5.71
CA GLU A 144 -6.43 -4.50 5.39
C GLU A 144 -7.37 -3.28 5.51
N TRP A 145 -8.65 -3.49 5.85
CA TRP A 145 -9.68 -2.47 5.73
C TRP A 145 -9.35 -1.17 6.46
N ASP A 146 -8.95 -1.25 7.72
CA ASP A 146 -8.63 -0.08 8.53
C ASP A 146 -7.42 0.68 7.96
N ALA A 147 -6.41 -0.04 7.50
CA ALA A 147 -5.23 0.56 6.89
C ALA A 147 -5.52 1.18 5.51
N LEU A 148 -6.50 0.65 4.76
CA LEU A 148 -7.01 1.28 3.54
C LEU A 148 -7.79 2.55 3.87
N MET A 149 -8.63 2.53 4.90
CA MET A 149 -9.41 3.69 5.32
C MET A 149 -8.54 4.82 5.87
N ASN A 150 -7.43 4.50 6.52
CA ASN A 150 -6.46 5.48 7.00
C ASN A 150 -5.90 6.39 5.88
N ILE A 151 -5.85 5.92 4.64
CA ILE A 151 -5.42 6.72 3.48
C ILE A 151 -6.30 7.96 3.29
N PHE A 152 -7.58 7.85 3.61
CA PHE A 152 -8.55 8.94 3.44
C PHE A 152 -8.61 9.92 4.60
N THR A 153 -7.77 9.76 5.62
CA THR A 153 -7.69 10.69 6.76
C THR A 153 -6.90 11.96 6.43
N ARG A 154 -6.08 11.92 5.34
CA ARG A 154 -5.34 13.09 4.84
C ARG A 154 -5.39 13.13 3.31
N GLY A 155 -5.12 14.29 2.74
CA GLY A 155 -5.11 14.47 1.29
C GLY A 155 -3.80 14.08 0.62
N ASP A 156 -2.68 14.09 1.35
CA ASP A 156 -1.34 13.81 0.87
C ASP A 156 -0.95 12.32 0.89
N TYR A 157 -1.75 11.44 1.47
CA TYR A 157 -1.48 10.00 1.45
C TYR A 157 -1.76 9.39 0.08
N HIS A 158 -0.90 8.50 -0.38
CA HIS A 158 -1.05 7.82 -1.65
C HIS A 158 -1.95 6.58 -1.55
N LEU A 159 -2.69 6.26 -2.62
CA LEU A 159 -3.50 5.04 -2.69
C LEU A 159 -2.64 3.78 -2.74
N ASP A 160 -1.39 3.89 -3.21
CA ASP A 160 -0.47 2.76 -3.34
C ASP A 160 0.99 3.14 -3.06
N ASN A 161 1.83 2.13 -2.95
CA ASN A 161 3.27 2.24 -2.79
C ASN A 161 4.06 2.02 -4.09
N ASN A 162 3.43 2.22 -5.26
CA ASN A 162 4.03 1.97 -6.57
C ASN A 162 5.32 2.76 -6.80
N LEU A 163 5.47 3.93 -6.19
CA LEU A 163 6.71 4.70 -6.27
C LEU A 163 7.89 3.91 -5.71
N VAL A 164 7.70 3.29 -4.53
CA VAL A 164 8.74 2.48 -3.88
C VAL A 164 9.03 1.23 -4.70
N GLU A 165 8.00 0.56 -5.23
CA GLU A 165 8.16 -0.65 -6.04
C GLU A 165 8.90 -0.36 -7.34
N ARG A 166 8.60 0.73 -8.03
CA ARG A 166 9.34 1.16 -9.22
C ARG A 166 10.80 1.44 -8.92
N LEU A 167 11.09 2.15 -7.83
CA LEU A 167 12.46 2.42 -7.41
C LEU A 167 13.23 1.12 -7.09
N ASN A 168 12.57 0.16 -6.44
CA ASN A 168 13.15 -1.15 -6.17
C ASN A 168 13.45 -1.94 -7.46
N SER A 169 12.57 -1.87 -8.47
CA SER A 169 12.79 -2.56 -9.74
C SER A 169 13.98 -1.97 -10.52
N TYR A 170 14.16 -0.66 -10.51
CA TYR A 170 15.34 -0.02 -11.11
C TYR A 170 16.65 -0.50 -10.48
N ILE A 171 16.68 -0.67 -9.17
CA ILE A 171 17.88 -1.15 -8.47
C ILE A 171 18.12 -2.62 -8.76
N SER A 172 17.10 -3.47 -8.73
CA SER A 172 17.26 -4.90 -9.03
C SER A 172 17.69 -5.17 -10.46
N LEU A 173 17.30 -4.33 -11.41
CA LEU A 173 17.73 -4.42 -12.82
C LEU A 173 19.14 -3.90 -13.06
N ASN A 174 19.62 -2.96 -12.24
CA ASN A 174 20.93 -2.31 -12.37
C ASN A 174 21.99 -2.84 -11.40
N ILE A 175 21.65 -3.80 -10.53
CA ILE A 175 22.65 -4.46 -9.71
C ILE A 175 23.38 -5.51 -10.57
N TYR A 176 24.45 -5.05 -11.26
CA TYR A 176 25.62 -5.90 -11.49
C TYR A 176 26.11 -6.39 -10.12
N PRO A 177 26.63 -7.63 -10.02
CA PRO A 177 27.20 -8.09 -8.75
C PRO A 177 28.28 -7.10 -8.32
N MET A 178 27.94 -6.23 -7.38
CA MET A 178 28.90 -5.30 -6.78
C MET A 178 29.93 -6.16 -6.05
N SER A 179 31.17 -6.16 -6.54
CA SER A 179 32.29 -6.77 -5.82
C SER A 179 32.33 -6.15 -4.42
N SER A 180 32.69 -6.97 -3.43
CA SER A 180 32.74 -6.62 -2.00
C SER A 180 33.48 -5.31 -1.67
N THR A 181 34.33 -4.84 -2.56
CA THR A 181 35.12 -3.61 -2.42
C THR A 181 34.29 -2.33 -2.62
N LYS A 182 33.16 -2.35 -3.36
CA LYS A 182 32.34 -1.16 -3.56
C LYS A 182 31.31 -0.92 -2.44
N GLN A 183 31.02 -1.93 -1.63
CA GLN A 183 30.12 -1.80 -0.48
C GLN A 183 30.69 -0.94 0.66
N GLN A 184 32.03 -0.84 0.75
CA GLN A 184 32.68 -0.02 1.78
C GLN A 184 32.66 1.48 1.45
N HIS A 185 32.64 1.87 0.17
CA HIS A 185 32.70 3.29 -0.22
C HIS A 185 31.35 4.02 -0.02
N CYS A 186 30.22 3.32 -0.14
CA CYS A 186 28.91 3.93 0.08
C CYS A 186 28.60 4.26 1.55
N ARG A 187 29.40 3.75 2.49
CA ARG A 187 29.25 4.01 3.94
C ARG A 187 29.96 5.27 4.43
N GLN A 188 30.86 5.86 3.63
CA GLN A 188 31.73 6.98 4.08
C GLN A 188 31.27 8.36 3.59
N GLU A 189 30.34 8.46 2.65
CA GLU A 189 29.90 9.77 2.11
C GLU A 189 28.70 10.41 2.82
N HIS A 190 28.22 9.81 3.91
CA HIS A 190 27.09 10.35 4.70
C HIS A 190 27.37 10.30 6.21
N ARG A 191 28.47 10.96 6.61
CA ARG A 191 28.68 11.40 8.01
C ARG A 191 28.69 12.90 8.08
#